data_ab9f17a7471dc7956d314b9f02a0c317
#
_entry.id   ab9f17a7471dc7956d314b9f02a0c317
#
_cell.length_a   1.000
_cell.length_b   1.000
_cell.length_c   1.000
_cell.angle_alpha   90.00
_cell.angle_beta   90.00
_cell.angle_gamma   90.00
#
_symmetry.space_group_name_H-M   'P 1'
#
loop_
_entity.id
_entity.type
_entity.pdbx_description
1 polymer ?
#
loop_
_entity_poly.entity_id
_entity_poly.type
_entity_poly.pdbx_seq_one_letter_code
_entity_poly.pdbx_strand_id
1 'polypeptide(L)'
;EDKYIKKQMQDTPLLSFLLYEDGKIVNDVITPEDRFGDMFRDTSKFHSQSVAKTLIGYVAGHAICKGYIESVDSRLNDWPVLENTLYDNQKLIDVLNMASGTQEYFIGANKFKNSSRSVTNPTVKDAMENELKGSKKSSSIYNYNNMNPNVVGSYLIYKLGDENFQELLDDVFNKKARIEGDVFFLKNISAEKDDISIWSQFYATRYDYLRIAKAMLDDWQNDTCAGK
;
A
#
# COMPACT_ATOMS: atom_id res chain seq x y z
N GLU A 1 -25.36 -18.53 -9.46
CA GLU A 1 -24.31 -17.82 -10.20
C GLU A 1 -24.91 -16.66 -10.99
N ASP A 2 -24.38 -15.47 -10.82
CA ASP A 2 -24.86 -14.26 -11.48
C ASP A 2 -24.50 -14.26 -12.97
N LYS A 3 -25.51 -14.31 -13.83
CA LYS A 3 -25.33 -14.29 -15.30
C LYS A 3 -24.64 -13.03 -15.80
N TYR A 4 -24.82 -11.90 -15.09
CA TYR A 4 -24.15 -10.65 -15.43
C TYR A 4 -22.63 -10.75 -15.19
N ILE A 5 -22.21 -11.29 -14.05
CA ILE A 5 -20.78 -11.48 -13.73
C ILE A 5 -20.12 -12.42 -14.74
N LYS A 6 -20.77 -13.54 -15.09
CA LYS A 6 -20.26 -14.45 -16.13
C LYS A 6 -20.07 -13.74 -17.47
N LYS A 7 -21.05 -12.93 -17.87
CA LYS A 7 -20.93 -12.12 -19.10
C LYS A 7 -19.76 -11.14 -19.01
N GLN A 8 -19.58 -10.45 -17.88
CA GLN A 8 -18.42 -9.57 -17.68
C GLN A 8 -17.08 -10.31 -17.76
N MET A 9 -17.01 -11.53 -17.22
CA MET A 9 -15.84 -12.39 -17.33
C MET A 9 -15.49 -12.76 -18.79
N GLN A 10 -16.48 -12.88 -19.66
CA GLN A 10 -16.26 -13.17 -21.08
C GLN A 10 -15.89 -11.91 -21.89
N ASP A 11 -16.57 -10.82 -21.64
CA ASP A 11 -16.57 -9.65 -22.52
C ASP A 11 -15.55 -8.56 -22.10
N THR A 12 -15.02 -8.62 -20.86
CA THR A 12 -14.17 -7.58 -20.30
C THR A 12 -12.87 -8.15 -19.71
N PRO A 13 -11.87 -7.33 -19.34
CA PRO A 13 -10.68 -7.77 -18.62
C PRO A 13 -10.91 -8.25 -17.18
N LEU A 14 -12.14 -8.44 -16.73
CA LEU A 14 -12.43 -8.97 -15.40
C LEU A 14 -11.88 -10.40 -15.27
N LEU A 15 -10.95 -10.60 -14.33
CA LEU A 15 -10.26 -11.88 -14.15
C LEU A 15 -10.81 -12.71 -13.00
N SER A 16 -11.29 -12.05 -11.95
CA SER A 16 -11.82 -12.71 -10.75
C SER A 16 -12.87 -11.83 -10.09
N PHE A 17 -13.90 -12.45 -9.56
CA PHE A 17 -14.93 -11.78 -8.76
C PHE A 17 -15.29 -12.67 -7.57
N LEU A 18 -15.14 -12.12 -6.37
CA LEU A 18 -15.54 -12.71 -5.09
C LEU A 18 -16.49 -11.77 -4.38
N LEU A 19 -17.63 -12.26 -3.94
CA LEU A 19 -18.56 -11.52 -3.09
C LEU A 19 -18.77 -12.29 -1.79
N TYR A 20 -18.55 -11.61 -0.68
CA TYR A 20 -18.73 -12.14 0.66
C TYR A 20 -19.87 -11.40 1.36
N GLU A 21 -20.88 -12.15 1.77
CA GLU A 21 -22.05 -11.64 2.46
C GLU A 21 -22.47 -12.61 3.57
N ASP A 22 -22.87 -12.09 4.72
CA ASP A 22 -23.42 -12.86 5.85
C ASP A 22 -22.56 -14.08 6.23
N GLY A 23 -21.27 -13.90 6.30
CA GLY A 23 -20.33 -14.92 6.76
C GLY A 23 -19.91 -15.96 5.71
N LYS A 24 -20.32 -15.82 4.46
CA LYS A 24 -20.01 -16.79 3.38
C LYS A 24 -19.70 -16.12 2.04
N ILE A 25 -19.00 -16.84 1.18
CA ILE A 25 -18.80 -16.44 -0.21
C ILE A 25 -20.07 -16.79 -0.99
N VAL A 26 -20.78 -15.77 -1.49
CA VAL A 26 -22.02 -15.94 -2.25
C VAL A 26 -21.79 -15.93 -3.76
N ASN A 27 -20.73 -15.29 -4.23
CA ASN A 27 -20.24 -15.39 -5.59
C ASN A 27 -18.75 -15.71 -5.60
N ASP A 28 -18.36 -16.68 -6.40
CA ASP A 28 -17.01 -17.14 -6.58
C ASP A 28 -16.79 -17.47 -8.05
N VAL A 29 -16.21 -16.52 -8.79
CA VAL A 29 -16.02 -16.65 -10.23
C VAL A 29 -14.61 -16.23 -10.61
N ILE A 30 -13.98 -17.04 -11.46
CA ILE A 30 -12.68 -16.74 -12.09
C ILE A 30 -12.85 -16.82 -13.61
N THR A 31 -12.02 -16.11 -14.33
CA THR A 31 -12.02 -16.09 -15.80
C THR A 31 -11.91 -17.52 -16.36
N PRO A 32 -12.72 -17.87 -17.37
CA PRO A 32 -12.72 -19.24 -17.91
C PRO A 32 -11.43 -19.54 -18.67
N GLU A 33 -11.11 -20.84 -18.75
CA GLU A 33 -9.86 -21.36 -19.35
C GLU A 33 -9.72 -21.04 -20.84
N ASP A 34 -10.83 -20.98 -21.58
CA ASP A 34 -10.84 -20.69 -23.01
C ASP A 34 -10.34 -19.27 -23.35
N ARG A 35 -10.29 -18.38 -22.36
CA ARG A 35 -9.77 -17.01 -22.55
C ARG A 35 -8.26 -16.89 -22.35
N PHE A 36 -7.74 -17.46 -21.27
CA PHE A 36 -6.35 -17.24 -20.84
C PHE A 36 -5.63 -18.53 -20.45
N GLY A 37 -6.20 -19.70 -20.75
CA GLY A 37 -5.64 -20.99 -20.38
C GLY A 37 -5.42 -21.10 -18.85
N ASP A 38 -4.29 -21.67 -18.47
CA ASP A 38 -3.92 -21.87 -17.06
C ASP A 38 -3.32 -20.63 -16.36
N MET A 39 -3.32 -19.47 -17.02
CA MET A 39 -2.66 -18.28 -16.49
C MET A 39 -3.30 -17.76 -15.18
N PHE A 40 -4.62 -17.88 -15.06
CA PHE A 40 -5.35 -17.42 -13.89
C PHE A 40 -6.08 -18.56 -13.20
N ARG A 41 -5.63 -18.89 -12.01
CA ARG A 41 -6.17 -19.93 -11.12
C ARG A 41 -6.34 -19.38 -9.72
N ASP A 42 -6.95 -20.13 -8.83
CA ASP A 42 -7.11 -19.77 -7.41
C ASP A 42 -5.78 -19.54 -6.71
N THR A 43 -4.73 -20.24 -7.16
CA THR A 43 -3.36 -20.10 -6.64
C THR A 43 -2.54 -18.99 -7.31
N SER A 44 -3.05 -18.37 -8.38
CA SER A 44 -2.36 -17.28 -9.06
C SER A 44 -2.27 -16.06 -8.17
N LYS A 45 -1.09 -15.44 -8.12
CA LYS A 45 -0.87 -14.19 -7.40
C LYS A 45 -1.16 -13.00 -8.31
N PHE A 46 -2.12 -12.20 -7.92
CA PHE A 46 -2.52 -10.99 -8.62
C PHE A 46 -1.78 -9.78 -8.04
N HIS A 47 -1.31 -8.93 -8.92
CA HIS A 47 -0.70 -7.66 -8.52
C HIS A 47 -1.77 -6.71 -7.98
N SER A 48 -1.54 -6.17 -6.79
CA SER A 48 -2.49 -5.29 -6.09
C SER A 48 -2.78 -3.98 -6.80
N GLN A 49 -1.85 -3.54 -7.68
CA GLN A 49 -1.88 -2.17 -8.17
C GLN A 49 -2.03 -1.18 -6.99
N SER A 50 -2.88 -0.19 -7.12
CA SER A 50 -3.08 0.84 -6.09
C SER A 50 -3.78 0.37 -4.81
N VAL A 51 -4.32 -0.83 -4.76
CA VAL A 51 -4.86 -1.41 -3.51
C VAL A 51 -3.77 -1.53 -2.44
N ALA A 52 -2.50 -1.75 -2.84
CA ALA A 52 -1.38 -1.77 -1.88
C ALA A 52 -1.24 -0.47 -1.07
N LYS A 53 -1.69 0.67 -1.56
CA LYS A 53 -1.69 1.94 -0.81
C LYS A 53 -2.59 1.86 0.43
N THR A 54 -3.76 1.24 0.28
CA THR A 54 -4.68 0.94 1.39
C THR A 54 -4.03 -0.05 2.37
N LEU A 55 -3.33 -1.07 1.87
CA LEU A 55 -2.64 -2.05 2.70
C LEU A 55 -1.52 -1.39 3.54
N ILE A 56 -0.76 -0.45 2.96
CA ILE A 56 0.23 0.34 3.71
C ILE A 56 -0.44 1.16 4.82
N GLY A 57 -1.58 1.79 4.54
CA GLY A 57 -2.37 2.50 5.56
C GLY A 57 -2.81 1.57 6.69
N TYR A 58 -3.28 0.38 6.36
CA TYR A 58 -3.69 -0.63 7.34
C TYR A 58 -2.51 -1.09 8.21
N VAL A 59 -1.35 -1.33 7.62
CA VAL A 59 -0.11 -1.67 8.37
C VAL A 59 0.31 -0.50 9.27
N ALA A 60 0.20 0.75 8.81
CA ALA A 60 0.48 1.93 9.62
C ALA A 60 -0.45 2.02 10.84
N GLY A 61 -1.75 1.74 10.69
CA GLY A 61 -2.70 1.64 11.79
C GLY A 61 -2.27 0.59 12.82
N HIS A 62 -1.87 -0.59 12.38
CA HIS A 62 -1.35 -1.63 13.27
C HIS A 62 -0.03 -1.25 13.96
N ALA A 63 0.86 -0.52 13.27
CA ALA A 63 2.09 0.00 13.87
C ALA A 63 1.78 1.00 15.01
N ILE A 64 0.75 1.83 14.85
CA ILE A 64 0.26 2.72 15.90
C ILE A 64 -0.31 1.90 17.07
N CYS A 65 -1.14 0.90 16.80
CA CYS A 65 -1.72 0.04 17.84
C CYS A 65 -0.67 -0.73 18.66
N LYS A 66 0.45 -1.05 18.07
CA LYS A 66 1.59 -1.69 18.75
C LYS A 66 2.54 -0.69 19.44
N GLY A 67 2.28 0.62 19.33
CA GLY A 67 3.09 1.66 19.95
C GLY A 67 4.39 2.00 19.22
N TYR A 68 4.59 1.52 17.99
CA TYR A 68 5.76 1.90 17.19
C TYR A 68 5.70 3.34 16.68
N ILE A 69 4.48 3.84 16.51
CA ILE A 69 4.17 5.23 16.19
C ILE A 69 3.09 5.68 17.18
N GLU A 70 3.19 6.90 17.67
CA GLU A 70 2.30 7.39 18.74
C GLU A 70 0.85 7.55 18.25
N SER A 71 0.66 8.16 17.06
CA SER A 71 -0.67 8.39 16.50
C SER A 71 -0.59 8.74 15.01
N VAL A 72 -1.73 8.88 14.35
CA VAL A 72 -1.83 9.42 12.99
C VAL A 72 -1.37 10.88 12.89
N ASP A 73 -1.39 11.62 14.00
CA ASP A 73 -0.90 13.01 14.09
C ASP A 73 0.61 13.11 14.29
N SER A 74 1.31 11.98 14.49
CA SER A 74 2.77 11.94 14.61
C SER A 74 3.43 12.59 13.39
N ARG A 75 4.52 13.33 13.65
CA ARG A 75 5.24 14.05 12.61
C ARG A 75 6.43 13.24 12.11
N LEU A 76 6.64 13.30 10.80
CA LEU A 76 7.78 12.68 10.13
C LEU A 76 9.01 13.59 10.23
N ASN A 77 9.52 13.82 11.44
CA ASN A 77 10.62 14.78 11.72
C ASN A 77 11.87 14.12 12.31
N ASP A 78 11.87 12.81 12.45
CA ASP A 78 12.97 12.03 13.01
C ASP A 78 13.69 11.16 11.97
N TRP A 79 13.28 11.21 10.69
CA TRP A 79 13.91 10.49 9.60
C TRP A 79 14.76 11.44 8.72
N PRO A 80 16.10 11.37 8.81
CA PRO A 80 17.00 12.31 8.12
C PRO A 80 16.82 12.39 6.60
N VAL A 81 16.35 11.29 5.97
CA VAL A 81 16.06 11.23 4.54
C VAL A 81 15.03 12.29 4.10
N LEU A 82 14.12 12.67 4.98
CA LEU A 82 13.08 13.65 4.68
C LEU A 82 13.53 15.11 4.91
N GLU A 83 14.68 15.31 5.55
CA GLU A 83 15.17 16.64 5.94
C GLU A 83 15.30 17.59 4.74
N ASN A 84 14.79 18.80 4.90
CA ASN A 84 14.78 19.83 3.85
C ASN A 84 14.03 19.40 2.57
N THR A 85 12.95 18.63 2.74
CA THR A 85 11.97 18.31 1.69
C THR A 85 10.56 18.68 2.14
N LEU A 86 9.61 18.63 1.22
CA LEU A 86 8.20 18.90 1.56
C LEU A 86 7.61 17.89 2.58
N TYR A 87 8.22 16.73 2.75
CA TYR A 87 7.76 15.70 3.70
C TYR A 87 8.28 15.92 5.12
N ASP A 88 9.32 16.74 5.30
CA ASP A 88 9.86 17.06 6.61
C ASP A 88 8.79 17.66 7.52
N ASN A 89 8.68 17.12 8.72
CA ASN A 89 7.73 17.56 9.74
C ASN A 89 6.23 17.50 9.33
N GLN A 90 5.89 16.71 8.29
CA GLN A 90 4.50 16.44 7.91
C GLN A 90 3.84 15.52 8.95
N LYS A 91 2.54 15.68 9.17
CA LYS A 91 1.76 14.69 9.91
C LYS A 91 1.59 13.43 9.06
N LEU A 92 1.67 12.27 9.72
CA LEU A 92 1.45 10.98 9.07
C LEU A 92 0.10 10.94 8.34
N ILE A 93 -0.96 11.47 8.96
CA ILE A 93 -2.31 11.51 8.38
C ILE A 93 -2.37 12.34 7.08
N ASP A 94 -1.61 13.43 6.96
CA ASP A 94 -1.59 14.24 5.74
C ASP A 94 -1.00 13.44 4.58
N VAL A 95 0.05 12.64 4.84
CA VAL A 95 0.70 11.79 3.83
C VAL A 95 -0.21 10.62 3.46
N LEU A 96 -0.83 9.94 4.44
CA LEU A 96 -1.80 8.86 4.22
C LEU A 96 -2.99 9.32 3.37
N ASN A 97 -3.50 10.53 3.61
CA ASN A 97 -4.62 11.10 2.89
C ASN A 97 -4.24 11.77 1.55
N MET A 98 -3.01 11.57 1.07
CA MET A 98 -2.53 12.23 -0.16
C MET A 98 -2.63 13.76 -0.12
N ALA A 99 -2.52 14.37 1.06
CA ALA A 99 -2.67 15.81 1.29
C ALA A 99 -1.37 16.47 1.78
N SER A 100 -0.23 15.92 1.37
CA SER A 100 1.11 16.38 1.76
C SER A 100 1.61 17.62 1.00
N GLY A 101 0.76 18.26 0.17
CA GLY A 101 1.15 19.46 -0.57
C GLY A 101 2.09 19.19 -1.75
N THR A 102 1.89 18.07 -2.43
CA THR A 102 2.76 17.57 -3.51
C THR A 102 2.37 18.06 -4.91
N GLN A 103 1.26 18.76 -5.08
CA GLN A 103 0.70 19.12 -6.38
C GLN A 103 1.61 19.96 -7.27
N GLU A 104 2.59 20.63 -6.69
CA GLU A 104 3.58 21.42 -7.46
C GLU A 104 4.72 20.56 -8.00
N TYR A 105 4.91 19.37 -7.48
CA TYR A 105 6.06 18.51 -7.78
C TYR A 105 5.73 17.33 -8.68
N PHE A 106 4.45 16.94 -8.80
CA PHE A 106 4.04 15.75 -9.55
C PHE A 106 3.08 16.05 -10.68
N ILE A 107 3.26 15.33 -11.80
CA ILE A 107 2.27 15.23 -12.89
C ILE A 107 1.64 13.84 -12.79
N GLY A 108 0.35 13.81 -12.40
CA GLY A 108 -0.35 12.54 -12.18
C GLY A 108 0.30 11.70 -11.06
N ALA A 109 0.11 10.38 -11.10
CA ALA A 109 0.51 9.49 -10.02
C ALA A 109 2.01 9.13 -10.02
N ASN A 110 2.70 9.20 -11.17
CA ASN A 110 3.95 8.48 -11.38
C ASN A 110 5.10 9.33 -11.93
N LYS A 111 4.95 10.63 -12.06
CA LYS A 111 5.97 11.44 -12.72
C LYS A 111 6.24 12.75 -11.98
N PHE A 112 7.52 13.07 -11.73
CA PHE A 112 7.94 14.39 -11.27
C PHE A 112 7.79 15.42 -12.39
N LYS A 113 7.31 16.64 -12.09
CA LYS A 113 7.06 17.69 -13.08
C LYS A 113 8.31 18.10 -13.84
N ASN A 114 9.42 18.22 -13.14
CA ASN A 114 10.67 18.74 -13.68
C ASN A 114 11.68 17.64 -14.06
N SER A 115 11.23 16.38 -14.09
CA SER A 115 12.08 15.22 -14.39
C SER A 115 11.37 14.24 -15.30
N SER A 116 12.15 13.49 -16.08
CA SER A 116 11.64 12.34 -16.82
C SER A 116 11.48 11.09 -15.94
N ARG A 117 11.95 11.12 -14.71
CA ARG A 117 11.95 9.98 -13.78
C ARG A 117 10.54 9.66 -13.31
N SER A 118 10.30 8.37 -13.10
CA SER A 118 9.08 7.86 -12.50
C SER A 118 9.24 7.74 -10.97
N VAL A 119 8.20 8.04 -10.21
CA VAL A 119 8.17 7.80 -8.75
C VAL A 119 8.08 6.32 -8.37
N THR A 120 7.96 5.43 -9.36
CA THR A 120 7.97 3.97 -9.13
C THR A 120 9.37 3.37 -9.20
N ASN A 121 10.33 4.09 -9.75
CA ASN A 121 11.70 3.61 -9.95
C ASN A 121 12.72 4.10 -8.90
N PRO A 122 12.73 5.37 -8.49
CA PRO A 122 13.67 5.84 -7.49
C PRO A 122 13.30 5.30 -6.10
N THR A 123 14.30 5.06 -5.26
CA THR A 123 14.07 4.88 -3.83
C THR A 123 13.52 6.16 -3.21
N VAL A 124 12.97 6.09 -2.00
CA VAL A 124 12.53 7.30 -1.30
C VAL A 124 13.71 8.24 -1.07
N LYS A 125 14.87 7.71 -0.62
CA LYS A 125 16.09 8.50 -0.42
C LYS A 125 16.51 9.21 -1.71
N ASP A 126 16.64 8.47 -2.80
CA ASP A 126 17.02 9.02 -4.10
C ASP A 126 16.05 10.13 -4.59
N ALA A 127 14.75 9.92 -4.39
CA ALA A 127 13.73 10.91 -4.73
C ALA A 127 13.85 12.19 -3.87
N MET A 128 14.10 12.04 -2.56
CA MET A 128 14.29 13.18 -1.66
C MET A 128 15.54 13.99 -2.01
N GLU A 129 16.64 13.33 -2.29
CA GLU A 129 17.91 13.97 -2.58
C GLU A 129 17.96 14.66 -3.95
N ASN A 130 17.38 14.03 -4.98
CA ASN A 130 17.56 14.47 -6.37
C ASN A 130 16.35 15.20 -6.96
N GLU A 131 15.12 14.95 -6.45
CA GLU A 131 13.90 15.53 -7.03
C GLU A 131 13.20 16.52 -6.09
N LEU A 132 13.30 16.30 -4.77
CA LEU A 132 12.53 17.05 -3.78
C LEU A 132 13.39 17.85 -2.79
N LYS A 133 14.71 17.85 -2.94
CA LYS A 133 15.61 18.65 -2.09
C LYS A 133 15.26 20.14 -2.20
N GLY A 134 15.06 20.79 -1.05
CA GLY A 134 14.63 22.20 -0.97
C GLY A 134 13.14 22.44 -1.30
N SER A 135 12.38 21.39 -1.60
CA SER A 135 10.93 21.50 -1.81
C SER A 135 10.22 21.90 -0.51
N LYS A 136 9.09 22.59 -0.64
CA LYS A 136 8.28 23.01 0.51
C LYS A 136 6.85 22.54 0.33
N LYS A 137 6.20 22.23 1.46
CA LYS A 137 4.77 21.95 1.47
C LYS A 137 4.04 23.19 0.96
N SER A 138 3.21 23.00 -0.06
CA SER A 138 2.25 24.01 -0.48
C SER A 138 0.92 23.86 0.29
N SER A 139 -0.23 24.00 -0.32
CA SER A 139 -1.52 23.74 0.31
C SER A 139 -1.74 22.24 0.54
N SER A 140 -2.45 21.88 1.62
CA SER A 140 -2.88 20.49 1.90
C SER A 140 -4.06 20.08 1.01
N ILE A 141 -3.87 20.11 -0.31
CA ILE A 141 -4.86 19.68 -1.30
C ILE A 141 -4.56 18.23 -1.66
N TYR A 142 -5.62 17.44 -1.80
CA TYR A 142 -5.49 16.07 -2.30
C TYR A 142 -4.76 16.02 -3.64
N ASN A 143 -3.69 15.25 -3.69
CA ASN A 143 -2.92 15.01 -4.91
C ASN A 143 -2.47 13.56 -4.93
N TYR A 144 -3.15 12.74 -5.72
CA TYR A 144 -2.84 11.33 -5.84
C TYR A 144 -1.48 11.11 -6.50
N ASN A 145 -0.57 10.45 -5.78
CA ASN A 145 0.75 10.05 -6.28
C ASN A 145 1.25 8.78 -5.58
N ASN A 146 2.28 8.16 -6.14
CA ASN A 146 2.88 6.94 -5.56
C ASN A 146 3.93 7.24 -4.50
N MET A 147 4.45 8.46 -4.43
CA MET A 147 5.49 8.80 -3.44
C MET A 147 4.94 8.79 -2.01
N ASN A 148 3.73 9.31 -1.79
CA ASN A 148 3.13 9.34 -0.46
C ASN A 148 3.10 7.97 0.23
N PRO A 149 2.51 6.92 -0.34
CA PRO A 149 2.51 5.59 0.29
C PRO A 149 3.92 4.96 0.36
N ASN A 150 4.80 5.27 -0.58
CA ASN A 150 6.20 4.81 -0.51
C ASN A 150 6.93 5.45 0.67
N VAL A 151 6.72 6.75 0.92
CA VAL A 151 7.25 7.45 2.10
C VAL A 151 6.75 6.82 3.39
N VAL A 152 5.42 6.59 3.49
CA VAL A 152 4.83 5.95 4.69
C VAL A 152 5.45 4.58 4.94
N GLY A 153 5.45 3.71 3.93
CA GLY A 153 5.98 2.36 4.07
C GLY A 153 7.46 2.33 4.42
N SER A 154 8.26 3.18 3.79
CA SER A 154 9.71 3.28 4.09
C SER A 154 9.96 3.89 5.46
N TYR A 155 9.14 4.83 5.89
CA TYR A 155 9.19 5.38 7.25
C TYR A 155 8.88 4.33 8.31
N LEU A 156 7.91 3.43 8.05
CA LEU A 156 7.64 2.29 8.94
C LEU A 156 8.88 1.39 9.08
N ILE A 157 9.57 1.08 7.98
CA ILE A 157 10.81 0.30 8.05
C ILE A 157 11.87 1.05 8.85
N TYR A 158 12.03 2.35 8.63
CA TYR A 158 12.97 3.18 9.39
C TYR A 158 12.67 3.12 10.90
N LYS A 159 11.41 3.23 11.30
CA LYS A 159 10.99 3.22 12.72
C LYS A 159 11.15 1.86 13.39
N LEU A 160 10.86 0.79 12.69
CA LEU A 160 10.80 -0.55 13.25
C LEU A 160 12.11 -1.33 13.04
N GLY A 161 12.85 -1.03 12.00
CA GLY A 161 13.84 -1.93 11.43
C GLY A 161 13.19 -2.99 10.55
N ASP A 162 13.94 -3.59 9.65
CA ASP A 162 13.41 -4.53 8.65
C ASP A 162 12.81 -5.78 9.27
N GLU A 163 13.45 -6.33 10.33
CA GLU A 163 12.97 -7.54 11.02
C GLU A 163 11.61 -7.30 11.72
N ASN A 164 11.49 -6.26 12.53
CA ASN A 164 10.23 -5.94 13.22
C ASN A 164 9.14 -5.52 12.24
N PHE A 165 9.51 -4.87 11.13
CA PHE A 165 8.55 -4.57 10.07
C PHE A 165 8.01 -5.84 9.43
N GLN A 166 8.86 -6.84 9.13
CA GLN A 166 8.39 -8.12 8.61
C GLN A 166 7.53 -8.86 9.64
N GLU A 167 7.92 -8.86 10.92
CA GLU A 167 7.09 -9.42 11.99
C GLU A 167 5.71 -8.75 12.08
N LEU A 168 5.65 -7.43 11.92
CA LEU A 168 4.38 -6.70 11.85
C LEU A 168 3.53 -7.15 10.67
N LEU A 169 4.13 -7.33 9.48
CA LEU A 169 3.41 -7.85 8.32
C LEU A 169 2.85 -9.25 8.58
N ASP A 170 3.64 -10.14 9.19
CA ASP A 170 3.21 -11.50 9.54
C ASP A 170 2.06 -11.48 10.55
N ASP A 171 2.11 -10.60 11.54
CA ASP A 171 1.03 -10.45 12.52
C ASP A 171 -0.28 -9.97 11.86
N VAL A 172 -0.19 -9.00 10.97
CA VAL A 172 -1.35 -8.41 10.30
C VAL A 172 -1.93 -9.35 9.25
N PHE A 173 -1.10 -9.91 8.39
CA PHE A 173 -1.57 -10.67 7.24
C PHE A 173 -1.66 -12.18 7.50
N ASN A 174 -0.61 -12.81 8.04
CA ASN A 174 -0.62 -14.25 8.26
C ASN A 174 -1.45 -14.64 9.49
N LYS A 175 -1.23 -13.97 10.64
CA LYS A 175 -1.92 -14.37 11.88
C LYS A 175 -3.34 -13.80 11.94
N LYS A 176 -3.54 -12.51 11.65
CA LYS A 176 -4.84 -11.87 11.77
C LYS A 176 -5.72 -12.12 10.55
N ALA A 177 -5.29 -11.74 9.35
CA ALA A 177 -6.06 -11.94 8.13
C ALA A 177 -6.05 -13.40 7.65
N ARG A 178 -5.10 -14.22 8.13
CA ARG A 178 -4.94 -15.65 7.81
C ARG A 178 -4.74 -15.90 6.31
N ILE A 179 -3.95 -15.07 5.65
CA ILE A 179 -3.57 -15.35 4.27
C ILE A 179 -2.65 -16.56 4.21
N GLU A 180 -2.67 -17.28 3.10
CA GLU A 180 -1.93 -18.52 2.91
C GLU A 180 -0.61 -18.30 2.15
N GLY A 181 -0.49 -17.18 1.44
CA GLY A 181 0.72 -16.82 0.72
C GLY A 181 1.74 -16.09 1.57
N ASP A 182 2.97 -16.00 1.05
CA ASP A 182 4.01 -15.17 1.65
C ASP A 182 3.60 -13.70 1.64
N VAL A 183 3.95 -13.00 2.71
CA VAL A 183 3.64 -11.58 2.89
C VAL A 183 4.85 -10.73 2.57
N PHE A 184 4.73 -9.93 1.54
CA PHE A 184 5.75 -8.95 1.23
C PHE A 184 5.19 -7.77 0.43
N PHE A 185 5.74 -6.60 0.70
CA PHE A 185 5.71 -5.49 -0.26
C PHE A 185 6.97 -5.54 -1.12
N LEU A 186 6.88 -5.07 -2.37
CA LEU A 186 8.06 -4.97 -3.21
C LEU A 186 9.04 -3.98 -2.58
N LYS A 187 10.23 -4.46 -2.21
CA LYS A 187 11.29 -3.67 -1.61
C LYS A 187 12.39 -3.40 -2.63
N ASN A 188 12.97 -2.21 -2.59
CA ASN A 188 14.30 -1.97 -3.12
C ASN A 188 15.30 -2.09 -1.95
N ILE A 189 16.23 -3.03 -2.07
CA ILE A 189 17.32 -3.20 -1.12
C ILE A 189 18.56 -2.63 -1.78
N SER A 190 18.93 -1.41 -1.41
CA SER A 190 20.21 -0.82 -1.80
C SER A 190 21.34 -1.51 -1.05
N ALA A 191 22.55 -1.44 -1.62
CA ALA A 191 23.79 -1.85 -0.92
C ALA A 191 24.06 -0.97 0.32
N GLU A 192 23.44 0.21 0.41
CA GLU A 192 23.51 1.11 1.56
C GLU A 192 22.36 0.79 2.53
N LYS A 193 22.70 0.48 3.78
CA LYS A 193 21.73 0.11 4.83
C LYS A 193 20.61 1.14 5.05
N ASP A 194 20.86 2.41 4.72
CA ASP A 194 19.92 3.51 4.99
C ASP A 194 18.97 3.79 3.82
N ASP A 195 19.07 3.03 2.71
CA ASP A 195 18.27 3.21 1.51
C ASP A 195 17.31 2.03 1.26
N ILE A 196 16.80 1.42 2.32
CA ILE A 196 15.71 0.44 2.19
C ILE A 196 14.41 1.20 1.92
N SER A 197 13.88 1.01 0.73
CA SER A 197 12.58 1.57 0.35
C SER A 197 11.61 0.47 0.03
N ILE A 198 10.34 0.67 0.36
CA ILE A 198 9.27 -0.14 -0.21
C ILE A 198 8.49 0.66 -1.25
N TRP A 199 8.03 -0.05 -2.25
CA TRP A 199 7.02 0.44 -3.17
C TRP A 199 5.66 -0.09 -2.77
N SER A 200 4.62 0.72 -2.97
CA SER A 200 3.25 0.32 -2.70
C SER A 200 2.76 -0.72 -3.74
N GLN A 201 3.40 -1.88 -3.75
CA GLN A 201 3.09 -3.03 -4.60
C GLN A 201 3.05 -4.29 -3.75
N PHE A 202 1.99 -5.07 -3.90
CA PHE A 202 1.71 -6.27 -3.13
C PHE A 202 1.15 -7.35 -4.07
N TYR A 203 1.43 -8.61 -3.78
CA TYR A 203 0.96 -9.74 -4.58
C TYR A 203 0.28 -10.75 -3.67
N ALA A 204 -0.94 -11.15 -4.01
CA ALA A 204 -1.69 -12.12 -3.25
C ALA A 204 -2.64 -12.92 -4.15
N THR A 205 -3.09 -14.07 -3.67
CA THR A 205 -4.17 -14.80 -4.33
C THR A 205 -5.51 -14.05 -4.18
N ARG A 206 -6.48 -14.38 -5.01
CA ARG A 206 -7.83 -13.80 -4.92
C ARG A 206 -8.48 -14.03 -3.55
N TYR A 207 -8.28 -15.19 -2.96
CA TYR A 207 -8.80 -15.50 -1.62
C TYR A 207 -8.03 -14.78 -0.53
N ASP A 208 -6.73 -14.56 -0.67
CA ASP A 208 -5.97 -13.79 0.30
C ASP A 208 -6.38 -12.32 0.30
N TYR A 209 -6.66 -11.72 -0.86
CA TYR A 209 -7.26 -10.38 -0.90
C TYR A 209 -8.61 -10.32 -0.18
N LEU A 210 -9.46 -11.35 -0.35
CA LEU A 210 -10.73 -11.42 0.37
C LEU A 210 -10.52 -11.54 1.89
N ARG A 211 -9.57 -12.38 2.33
CA ARG A 211 -9.22 -12.52 3.77
C ARG A 211 -8.74 -11.19 4.37
N ILE A 212 -7.90 -10.47 3.65
CA ILE A 212 -7.43 -9.14 4.06
C ILE A 212 -8.61 -8.16 4.15
N ALA A 213 -9.44 -8.09 3.11
CA ALA A 213 -10.60 -7.20 3.10
C ALA A 213 -11.56 -7.51 4.26
N LYS A 214 -11.77 -8.80 4.55
CA LYS A 214 -12.58 -9.23 5.70
C LYS A 214 -11.95 -8.78 7.02
N ALA A 215 -10.64 -8.94 7.20
CA ALA A 215 -9.95 -8.53 8.42
C ALA A 215 -10.07 -7.01 8.65
N MET A 216 -9.94 -6.22 7.59
CA MET A 216 -10.14 -4.77 7.66
C MET A 216 -11.59 -4.41 8.00
N LEU A 217 -12.56 -5.10 7.41
CA LEU A 217 -13.99 -4.91 7.71
C LEU A 217 -14.30 -5.27 9.17
N ASP A 218 -13.77 -6.40 9.66
CA ASP A 218 -13.94 -6.84 11.06
C ASP A 218 -13.35 -5.80 12.03
N ASP A 219 -12.18 -5.23 11.72
CA ASP A 219 -11.57 -4.17 12.54
C ASP A 219 -12.44 -2.92 12.59
N TRP A 220 -12.95 -2.49 11.45
CA TRP A 220 -13.83 -1.32 11.36
C TRP A 220 -15.16 -1.54 12.10
N GLN A 221 -15.83 -2.68 11.89
CA GLN A 221 -17.12 -2.99 12.51
C GLN A 221 -17.04 -3.16 14.03
N ASN A 222 -15.91 -3.65 14.53
CA ASN A 222 -15.70 -3.87 15.96
C ASN A 222 -14.97 -2.71 16.65
N ASP A 223 -14.77 -1.58 15.96
CA ASP A 223 -14.11 -0.38 16.49
C ASP A 223 -12.78 -0.68 17.17
N THR A 224 -12.00 -1.60 16.55
CA THR A 224 -10.68 -1.95 17.08
C THR A 224 -9.70 -0.77 16.88
N CYS A 225 -8.55 -0.82 17.54
CA CYS A 225 -7.53 0.21 17.39
C CYS A 225 -7.15 0.45 15.90
N ALA A 226 -7.00 -0.61 15.12
CA ALA A 226 -6.63 -0.50 13.69
C ALA A 226 -7.82 -0.17 12.78
N GLY A 227 -9.04 -0.22 13.30
CA GLY A 227 -10.28 0.13 12.58
C GLY A 227 -10.70 1.59 12.75
N LYS A 228 -10.02 2.34 13.63
CA LYS A 228 -10.25 3.77 13.91
C LYS A 228 -9.43 4.65 13.02
#